data_cf642036a15ce21cfedfae1238442058
#
_entry.id   cf642036a15ce21cfedfae1238442058
#
_cell.length_a   1.000
_cell.length_b   1.000
_cell.length_c   1.000
_cell.angle_alpha   90.00
_cell.angle_beta   90.00
_cell.angle_gamma   90.00
#
_symmetry.space_group_name_H-M   'P 1'
#
loop_
_entity.id
_entity.type
_entity.pdbx_description
1 polymer ?
#
loop_
_entity_poly.entity_id
_entity_poly.type
_entity_poly.pdbx_seq_one_letter_code
_entity_poly.pdbx_strand_id
1 'polypeptide(L)'
;MSSFFTIGNYDYGLFWYLYLDGTIEFEAKLTGTLYLRAIHEGEETPYGALVAPGVNGMVHEHYFNIRLDMSIDGDDNTVVEVEAERIPAGSENPYGNAHTSKETIISSEINGARDLAPENGRFWKIINRSSTNTLGWHAGYKLMPGPNIKPMHQPDSPFMRRAGFVNHDLWVTAYDSNQLHAPGQYVSQNEGGPGLPEWIQENRPLIDTDVVIWHTIGVLHLPRPEDFPVMPVEYVGFTLKPIGFFERNPTIDLAPPICHI
;
A
#
# COMPACT_ATOMS: atom_id res chain seq x y z
N MET A 1 9.91 -2.66 14.54
CA MET A 1 10.58 -3.87 14.02
C MET A 1 11.14 -3.52 12.65
N SER A 2 12.29 -4.08 12.27
CA SER A 2 12.88 -3.77 10.96
C SER A 2 13.62 -4.95 10.37
N SER A 3 13.72 -4.96 9.05
CA SER A 3 14.56 -5.88 8.30
C SER A 3 15.21 -5.14 7.14
N PHE A 4 16.38 -5.64 6.70
CA PHE A 4 17.14 -5.06 5.60
C PHE A 4 17.47 -6.12 4.58
N PHE A 5 17.39 -5.74 3.31
CA PHE A 5 17.68 -6.60 2.17
C PHE A 5 18.51 -5.84 1.14
N THR A 6 19.53 -6.49 0.60
CA THR A 6 20.22 -6.01 -0.61
C THR A 6 19.76 -6.85 -1.78
N ILE A 7 19.14 -6.22 -2.77
CA ILE A 7 18.68 -6.88 -4.00
C ILE A 7 19.27 -6.14 -5.19
N GLY A 8 20.14 -6.83 -5.93
CA GLY A 8 20.91 -6.18 -6.98
C GLY A 8 21.83 -5.09 -6.39
N ASN A 9 21.62 -3.86 -6.78
CA ASN A 9 22.38 -2.71 -6.33
C ASN A 9 21.70 -1.92 -5.21
N TYR A 10 20.44 -2.23 -4.90
CA TYR A 10 19.64 -1.49 -3.94
C TYR A 10 19.62 -2.13 -2.57
N ASP A 11 19.58 -1.28 -1.55
CA ASP A 11 19.34 -1.63 -0.16
C ASP A 11 17.94 -1.18 0.23
N TYR A 12 17.15 -2.12 0.75
CA TYR A 12 15.80 -1.88 1.23
C TYR A 12 15.73 -2.10 2.73
N GLY A 13 15.24 -1.09 3.45
CA GLY A 13 14.87 -1.22 4.86
C GLY A 13 13.36 -1.26 4.99
N LEU A 14 12.81 -2.32 5.57
CA LEU A 14 11.39 -2.44 5.87
C LEU A 14 11.18 -2.24 7.35
N PHE A 15 10.34 -1.28 7.72
CA PHE A 15 10.12 -0.87 9.10
C PHE A 15 8.65 -0.93 9.46
N TRP A 16 8.38 -1.43 10.68
CA TRP A 16 7.09 -1.33 11.33
C TRP A 16 7.22 -0.53 12.61
N TYR A 17 6.43 0.51 12.73
CA TYR A 17 6.35 1.37 13.91
C TYR A 17 5.01 1.13 14.60
N LEU A 18 5.04 0.96 15.91
CA LEU A 18 3.87 0.75 16.75
C LEU A 18 3.76 1.96 17.69
N TYR A 19 2.66 2.68 17.59
CA TYR A 19 2.43 3.90 18.36
C TYR A 19 1.51 3.65 19.56
N LEU A 20 1.60 4.51 20.58
CA LEU A 20 0.83 4.38 21.81
C LEU A 20 -0.68 4.61 21.61
N ASP A 21 -1.08 5.26 20.52
CA ASP A 21 -2.49 5.44 20.14
C ASP A 21 -3.05 4.22 19.37
N GLY A 22 -2.27 3.14 19.26
CA GLY A 22 -2.61 1.94 18.50
C GLY A 22 -2.36 2.05 17.00
N THR A 23 -1.86 3.18 16.50
CA THR A 23 -1.45 3.32 15.09
C THR A 23 -0.29 2.36 14.79
N ILE A 24 -0.35 1.72 13.64
CA ILE A 24 0.72 0.90 13.07
C ILE A 24 1.13 1.55 11.76
N GLU A 25 2.42 1.81 11.59
CA GLU A 25 2.96 2.38 10.36
C GLU A 25 3.93 1.40 9.71
N PHE A 26 3.78 1.21 8.42
CA PHE A 26 4.75 0.54 7.57
C PHE A 26 5.52 1.57 6.76
N GLU A 27 6.84 1.47 6.75
CA GLU A 27 7.73 2.32 5.97
C GLU A 27 8.77 1.46 5.26
N ALA A 28 8.88 1.62 3.94
CA ALA A 28 9.99 1.11 3.15
C ALA A 28 10.96 2.27 2.87
N LYS A 29 12.25 2.02 3.12
CA LYS A 29 13.37 2.91 2.84
C LYS A 29 14.18 2.32 1.70
N LEU A 30 14.33 3.08 0.63
CA LEU A 30 15.06 2.66 -0.56
C LEU A 30 16.35 3.50 -0.64
N THR A 31 17.49 2.83 -0.75
CA THR A 31 18.81 3.45 -0.92
C THR A 31 19.74 2.48 -1.65
N GLY A 32 21.04 2.74 -1.64
CA GLY A 32 22.06 1.92 -2.29
C GLY A 32 22.57 2.54 -3.57
N THR A 33 23.16 1.73 -4.43
CA THR A 33 23.69 2.17 -5.72
C THR A 33 22.60 2.09 -6.80
N LEU A 34 22.50 3.12 -7.62
CA LEU A 34 21.57 3.16 -8.76
C LEU A 34 21.75 1.98 -9.71
N TYR A 35 20.72 1.68 -10.48
CA TYR A 35 20.85 0.86 -11.67
C TYR A 35 21.58 1.66 -12.76
N LEU A 36 22.85 1.33 -12.99
CA LEU A 36 23.78 2.11 -13.79
C LEU A 36 24.09 1.45 -15.13
N ARG A 37 24.32 2.30 -16.14
CA ARG A 37 24.86 1.91 -17.45
C ARG A 37 26.06 2.80 -17.79
N ALA A 38 27.14 2.22 -18.29
CA ALA A 38 28.22 2.98 -18.93
C ALA A 38 27.77 3.52 -20.29
N ILE A 39 28.11 4.77 -20.58
CA ILE A 39 27.83 5.41 -21.88
C ILE A 39 29.09 6.11 -22.38
N HIS A 40 29.19 6.31 -23.71
CA HIS A 40 30.27 7.07 -24.32
C HIS A 40 30.11 8.56 -24.05
N GLU A 41 31.23 9.29 -24.11
CA GLU A 41 31.20 10.75 -23.99
C GLU A 41 30.33 11.37 -25.11
N GLY A 42 29.40 12.23 -24.71
CA GLY A 42 28.43 12.84 -25.64
C GLY A 42 27.25 11.93 -26.06
N GLU A 43 27.21 10.69 -25.61
CA GLU A 43 26.05 9.81 -25.84
C GLU A 43 24.87 10.29 -24.98
N GLU A 44 23.71 10.44 -25.60
CA GLU A 44 22.45 10.69 -24.91
C GLU A 44 21.55 9.46 -24.96
N THR A 45 20.75 9.23 -23.94
CA THR A 45 19.76 8.15 -23.88
C THR A 45 18.47 8.65 -23.23
N PRO A 46 17.30 8.34 -23.82
CA PRO A 46 16.01 8.72 -23.22
C PRO A 46 15.62 7.85 -22.00
N TYR A 47 16.41 6.82 -21.70
CA TYR A 47 16.06 5.82 -20.68
C TYR A 47 16.69 6.10 -19.31
N GLY A 48 17.31 7.25 -19.12
CA GLY A 48 17.97 7.60 -17.88
C GLY A 48 18.56 8.99 -17.91
N ALA A 49 19.35 9.31 -16.88
CA ALA A 49 20.07 10.58 -16.75
C ALA A 49 21.56 10.37 -16.51
N LEU A 50 22.39 11.27 -17.02
CA LEU A 50 23.82 11.30 -16.73
C LEU A 50 24.03 11.68 -15.26
N VAL A 51 24.57 10.78 -14.47
CA VAL A 51 24.79 10.96 -13.02
C VAL A 51 26.26 11.20 -12.68
N ALA A 52 27.17 10.79 -13.58
CA ALA A 52 28.60 11.09 -13.53
C ALA A 52 29.20 10.99 -14.94
N PRO A 53 30.42 11.49 -15.21
CA PRO A 53 31.06 11.35 -16.52
C PRO A 53 31.11 9.90 -16.99
N GLY A 54 30.46 9.59 -18.13
CA GLY A 54 30.39 8.24 -18.68
C GLY A 54 29.44 7.28 -17.93
N VAL A 55 28.64 7.77 -16.98
CA VAL A 55 27.74 6.95 -16.17
C VAL A 55 26.31 7.48 -16.26
N ASN A 56 25.41 6.64 -16.76
CA ASN A 56 23.98 6.93 -16.83
C ASN A 56 23.21 6.12 -15.79
N GLY A 57 22.39 6.79 -14.99
CA GLY A 57 21.41 6.16 -14.09
C GLY A 57 20.13 5.86 -14.87
N MET A 58 19.66 4.61 -14.84
CA MET A 58 18.50 4.16 -15.61
C MET A 58 17.20 4.47 -14.86
N VAL A 59 16.17 4.91 -15.58
CA VAL A 59 14.80 5.02 -15.04
C VAL A 59 14.25 3.63 -14.75
N HIS A 60 13.67 3.44 -13.58
CA HIS A 60 13.12 2.15 -13.16
C HIS A 60 12.08 2.31 -12.06
N GLU A 61 11.38 1.23 -11.76
CA GLU A 61 10.29 1.15 -10.79
C GLU A 61 10.60 0.12 -9.72
N HIS A 62 10.09 0.38 -8.52
CA HIS A 62 10.10 -0.57 -7.40
C HIS A 62 8.67 -0.82 -6.95
N TYR A 63 8.33 -2.08 -6.66
CA TYR A 63 7.02 -2.45 -6.12
C TYR A 63 7.18 -3.30 -4.87
N PHE A 64 6.43 -2.92 -3.85
CA PHE A 64 6.29 -3.67 -2.61
C PHE A 64 4.84 -4.12 -2.50
N ASN A 65 4.61 -5.40 -2.23
CA ASN A 65 3.28 -5.87 -1.87
C ASN A 65 3.34 -6.38 -0.43
N ILE A 66 2.52 -5.80 0.41
CA ILE A 66 2.45 -6.10 1.84
C ILE A 66 1.19 -6.93 2.09
N ARG A 67 1.39 -8.19 2.52
CA ARG A 67 0.33 -9.08 2.95
C ARG A 67 -0.02 -8.79 4.40
N LEU A 68 -1.26 -8.41 4.64
CA LEU A 68 -1.82 -8.14 5.95
C LEU A 68 -2.90 -9.19 6.24
N ASP A 69 -2.58 -10.13 7.08
CA ASP A 69 -3.50 -11.14 7.60
C ASP A 69 -4.21 -10.51 8.80
N MET A 70 -5.49 -10.19 8.63
CA MET A 70 -6.23 -9.36 9.57
C MET A 70 -7.06 -10.22 10.53
N SER A 71 -6.84 -10.00 11.84
CA SER A 71 -7.64 -10.62 12.89
C SER A 71 -8.03 -9.54 13.90
N ILE A 72 -9.13 -8.83 13.61
CA ILE A 72 -9.63 -7.71 14.39
C ILE A 72 -10.75 -8.20 15.29
N ASP A 73 -10.43 -8.37 16.59
CA ASP A 73 -11.35 -8.92 17.60
C ASP A 73 -11.98 -10.26 17.15
N GLY A 74 -11.14 -11.08 16.48
CA GLY A 74 -11.50 -12.34 15.83
C GLY A 74 -11.30 -12.30 14.32
N ASP A 75 -11.46 -13.47 13.68
CA ASP A 75 -11.14 -13.66 12.26
C ASP A 75 -12.27 -13.26 11.30
N ASP A 76 -13.51 -13.13 11.81
CA ASP A 76 -14.68 -12.74 11.02
C ASP A 76 -14.68 -11.23 10.74
N ASN A 77 -13.96 -10.82 9.70
CA ASN A 77 -13.79 -9.42 9.34
C ASN A 77 -14.45 -9.07 8.00
N THR A 78 -14.68 -7.78 7.77
CA THR A 78 -15.26 -7.24 6.54
C THR A 78 -14.48 -6.00 6.12
N VAL A 79 -14.17 -5.90 4.82
CA VAL A 79 -13.50 -4.73 4.26
C VAL A 79 -14.51 -3.76 3.68
N VAL A 80 -14.36 -2.48 4.04
CA VAL A 80 -15.22 -1.39 3.58
C VAL A 80 -14.37 -0.31 2.96
N GLU A 81 -14.63 0.03 1.70
CA GLU A 81 -14.07 1.19 1.04
C GLU A 81 -14.83 2.45 1.43
N VAL A 82 -14.14 3.54 1.76
CA VAL A 82 -14.71 4.81 2.17
C VAL A 82 -14.18 5.91 1.29
N GLU A 83 -15.09 6.74 0.77
CA GLU A 83 -14.79 7.90 -0.07
C GLU A 83 -15.54 9.12 0.42
N ALA A 84 -14.98 10.31 0.19
CA ALA A 84 -15.73 11.55 0.30
C ALA A 84 -16.57 11.78 -0.95
N GLU A 85 -17.83 12.17 -0.77
CA GLU A 85 -18.77 12.49 -1.84
C GLU A 85 -19.30 13.91 -1.67
N ARG A 86 -19.31 14.69 -2.75
CA ARG A 86 -19.86 16.05 -2.75
C ARG A 86 -21.38 15.98 -2.77
N ILE A 87 -22.03 16.75 -1.91
CA ILE A 87 -23.47 16.94 -1.95
C ILE A 87 -23.77 18.02 -3.01
N PRO A 88 -24.65 17.74 -4.01
CA PRO A 88 -25.02 18.75 -5.00
C PRO A 88 -25.58 20.03 -4.36
N ALA A 89 -25.34 21.16 -4.99
CA ALA A 89 -25.92 22.43 -4.55
C ALA A 89 -27.46 22.39 -4.65
N GLY A 90 -28.14 22.87 -3.64
CA GLY A 90 -29.60 22.84 -3.53
C GLY A 90 -30.08 23.36 -2.18
N SER A 91 -31.33 23.11 -1.84
CA SER A 91 -31.92 23.54 -0.55
C SER A 91 -31.16 23.03 0.66
N GLU A 92 -30.64 21.79 0.61
CA GLU A 92 -29.87 21.17 1.67
C GLU A 92 -28.36 21.56 1.64
N ASN A 93 -27.90 22.14 0.55
CA ASN A 93 -26.54 22.64 0.38
C ASN A 93 -26.52 23.96 -0.40
N PRO A 94 -27.07 25.05 0.18
CA PRO A 94 -27.25 26.31 -0.55
C PRO A 94 -25.94 27.01 -0.91
N TYR A 95 -24.85 26.69 -0.21
CA TYR A 95 -23.51 27.25 -0.46
C TYR A 95 -22.61 26.34 -1.28
N GLY A 96 -23.04 25.12 -1.65
CA GLY A 96 -22.27 24.17 -2.44
C GLY A 96 -20.99 23.66 -1.77
N ASN A 97 -20.88 23.73 -0.44
CA ASN A 97 -19.67 23.38 0.32
C ASN A 97 -19.85 22.13 1.23
N ALA A 98 -21.01 21.47 1.17
CA ALA A 98 -21.25 20.26 1.94
C ALA A 98 -20.74 19.02 1.21
N HIS A 99 -20.26 18.06 1.98
CA HIS A 99 -19.82 16.73 1.53
C HIS A 99 -20.17 15.69 2.60
N THR A 100 -20.21 14.44 2.18
CA THR A 100 -20.48 13.28 3.04
C THR A 100 -19.45 12.19 2.78
N SER A 101 -19.52 11.10 3.54
CA SER A 101 -18.79 9.87 3.24
C SER A 101 -19.70 8.85 2.60
N LYS A 102 -19.19 8.14 1.61
CA LYS A 102 -19.82 6.97 1.01
C LYS A 102 -19.03 5.73 1.42
N GLU A 103 -19.74 4.72 1.87
CA GLU A 103 -19.17 3.44 2.26
C GLU A 103 -19.63 2.34 1.31
N THR A 104 -18.69 1.52 0.84
CA THR A 104 -18.95 0.38 -0.04
C THR A 104 -18.31 -0.88 0.54
N ILE A 105 -19.14 -1.87 0.88
CA ILE A 105 -18.64 -3.17 1.35
C ILE A 105 -18.04 -3.94 0.18
N ILE A 106 -16.83 -4.44 0.35
CA ILE A 106 -16.19 -5.37 -0.57
C ILE A 106 -16.73 -6.78 -0.24
N SER A 107 -17.70 -7.23 -1.02
CA SER A 107 -18.48 -8.41 -0.69
C SER A 107 -17.92 -9.72 -1.21
N SER A 108 -17.03 -9.68 -2.20
CA SER A 108 -16.39 -10.86 -2.80
C SER A 108 -15.05 -10.51 -3.43
N GLU A 109 -14.24 -11.53 -3.68
CA GLU A 109 -12.86 -11.37 -4.18
C GLU A 109 -12.77 -10.63 -5.52
N ILE A 110 -13.68 -10.87 -6.46
CA ILE A 110 -13.72 -10.13 -7.73
C ILE A 110 -13.88 -8.62 -7.49
N ASN A 111 -14.60 -8.23 -6.45
CA ASN A 111 -14.76 -6.84 -6.05
C ASN A 111 -13.58 -6.35 -5.18
N GLY A 112 -12.66 -7.22 -4.83
CA GLY A 112 -11.51 -6.95 -3.95
C GLY A 112 -10.33 -6.27 -4.61
N ALA A 113 -10.30 -6.17 -5.95
CA ALA A 113 -9.29 -5.44 -6.68
C ALA A 113 -9.64 -3.94 -6.71
N ARG A 114 -8.90 -3.11 -5.97
CA ARG A 114 -9.23 -1.70 -5.76
C ARG A 114 -8.03 -0.79 -6.02
N ASP A 115 -8.32 0.45 -6.41
CA ASP A 115 -7.33 1.47 -6.69
C ASP A 115 -7.48 2.68 -5.77
N LEU A 116 -6.40 3.42 -5.59
CA LEU A 116 -6.42 4.71 -4.91
C LEU A 116 -7.31 5.70 -5.67
N ALA A 117 -7.93 6.60 -4.91
CA ALA A 117 -8.65 7.75 -5.42
C ALA A 117 -8.36 8.96 -4.51
N PRO A 118 -7.15 9.53 -4.60
CA PRO A 118 -6.74 10.64 -3.72
C PRO A 118 -7.65 11.86 -3.88
N GLU A 119 -8.25 12.06 -5.05
CA GLU A 119 -9.23 13.13 -5.33
C GLU A 119 -10.51 12.99 -4.49
N ASN A 120 -10.84 11.76 -4.05
CA ASN A 120 -11.98 11.46 -3.19
C ASN A 120 -11.55 11.12 -1.76
N GLY A 121 -10.25 11.20 -1.44
CA GLY A 121 -9.71 10.84 -0.14
C GLY A 121 -9.99 9.38 0.25
N ARG A 122 -9.97 8.45 -0.73
CA ARG A 122 -10.27 7.03 -0.52
C ARG A 122 -9.34 6.39 0.48
N PHE A 123 -9.92 5.58 1.38
CA PHE A 123 -9.23 4.67 2.28
C PHE A 123 -10.09 3.41 2.51
N TRP A 124 -9.53 2.41 3.17
CA TRP A 124 -10.27 1.18 3.49
C TRP A 124 -10.33 0.96 4.99
N LYS A 125 -11.47 0.46 5.47
CA LYS A 125 -11.64 -0.02 6.84
C LYS A 125 -11.72 -1.53 6.81
N ILE A 126 -11.01 -2.19 7.71
CA ILE A 126 -11.19 -3.60 8.02
C ILE A 126 -11.85 -3.61 9.39
N ILE A 127 -13.07 -4.15 9.48
CA ILE A 127 -13.91 -4.08 10.67
C ILE A 127 -14.43 -5.45 11.09
N ASN A 128 -14.60 -5.64 12.38
CA ASN A 128 -15.39 -6.75 12.91
C ASN A 128 -16.82 -6.24 13.16
N ARG A 129 -17.79 -6.74 12.37
CA ARG A 129 -19.18 -6.29 12.43
C ARG A 129 -19.92 -6.77 13.66
N SER A 130 -19.41 -7.79 14.35
CA SER A 130 -19.99 -8.34 15.59
C SER A 130 -19.48 -7.63 16.85
N SER A 131 -18.42 -6.82 16.75
CA SER A 131 -17.80 -6.08 17.84
C SER A 131 -18.05 -4.58 17.70
N THR A 132 -18.68 -3.96 18.69
CA THR A 132 -18.99 -2.53 18.70
C THR A 132 -18.62 -1.89 20.03
N ASN A 133 -18.17 -0.64 19.98
CA ASN A 133 -18.02 0.19 21.18
C ASN A 133 -19.37 0.78 21.65
N THR A 134 -19.38 1.50 22.76
CA THR A 134 -20.62 2.10 23.34
C THR A 134 -21.26 3.17 22.45
N LEU A 135 -20.51 3.72 21.49
CA LEU A 135 -21.01 4.67 20.49
C LEU A 135 -21.59 3.98 19.23
N GLY A 136 -21.56 2.64 19.18
CA GLY A 136 -22.06 1.85 18.06
C GLY A 136 -21.07 1.74 16.89
N TRP A 137 -19.81 2.14 17.07
CA TRP A 137 -18.79 1.94 16.04
C TRP A 137 -18.24 0.52 16.10
N HIS A 138 -18.10 -0.11 14.94
CA HIS A 138 -17.43 -1.40 14.84
C HIS A 138 -15.94 -1.27 15.11
N ALA A 139 -15.39 -2.21 15.89
CA ALA A 139 -13.95 -2.30 16.10
C ALA A 139 -13.25 -2.59 14.76
N GLY A 140 -12.20 -1.84 14.46
CA GLY A 140 -11.51 -1.97 13.19
C GLY A 140 -10.20 -1.21 13.10
N TYR A 141 -9.57 -1.36 11.94
CA TYR A 141 -8.46 -0.53 11.51
C TYR A 141 -8.78 0.10 10.16
N LYS A 142 -8.45 1.38 10.00
CA LYS A 142 -8.45 2.02 8.69
C LYS A 142 -7.05 2.01 8.10
N LEU A 143 -6.92 1.50 6.88
CA LEU A 143 -5.72 1.59 6.07
C LEU A 143 -5.73 2.93 5.35
N MET A 144 -4.78 3.79 5.70
CA MET A 144 -4.52 5.07 5.06
C MET A 144 -3.35 4.87 4.11
N PRO A 145 -3.61 4.79 2.81
CA PRO A 145 -2.54 4.59 1.83
C PRO A 145 -1.64 5.82 1.73
N GLY A 146 -0.36 5.59 1.45
CA GLY A 146 0.58 6.62 1.08
C GLY A 146 0.54 6.94 -0.42
N PRO A 147 1.48 7.74 -0.91
CA PRO A 147 1.66 7.96 -2.34
C PRO A 147 1.99 6.64 -3.05
N ASN A 148 1.52 6.50 -4.28
CA ASN A 148 1.72 5.32 -5.09
C ASN A 148 1.79 5.70 -6.58
N ILE A 149 2.35 4.80 -7.39
CA ILE A 149 2.35 4.91 -8.86
C ILE A 149 1.68 3.69 -9.48
N LYS A 150 1.17 3.87 -10.69
CA LYS A 150 0.76 2.75 -11.54
C LYS A 150 1.95 2.27 -12.39
N PRO A 151 1.99 0.97 -12.75
CA PRO A 151 3.09 0.43 -13.56
C PRO A 151 3.17 1.13 -14.92
N MET A 152 4.41 1.47 -15.33
CA MET A 152 4.70 2.08 -16.62
C MET A 152 4.95 1.03 -17.72
N HIS A 153 4.98 -0.24 -17.35
CA HIS A 153 5.15 -1.34 -18.29
C HIS A 153 3.92 -1.56 -19.18
N GLN A 154 4.12 -1.99 -20.41
CA GLN A 154 3.02 -2.39 -21.27
C GLN A 154 2.28 -3.61 -20.67
N PRO A 155 0.94 -3.69 -20.81
CA PRO A 155 0.14 -4.74 -20.16
C PRO A 155 0.54 -6.18 -20.54
N ASP A 156 1.08 -6.39 -21.73
CA ASP A 156 1.53 -7.69 -22.26
C ASP A 156 3.02 -7.96 -22.02
N SER A 157 3.72 -7.09 -21.30
CA SER A 157 5.15 -7.26 -21.01
C SER A 157 5.40 -8.49 -20.13
N PRO A 158 6.60 -9.10 -20.20
CA PRO A 158 6.98 -10.19 -19.30
C PRO A 158 6.88 -9.81 -17.82
N PHE A 159 7.17 -8.54 -17.49
CA PHE A 159 7.04 -8.04 -16.13
C PHE A 159 5.58 -8.11 -15.66
N MET A 160 4.64 -7.57 -16.45
CA MET A 160 3.22 -7.54 -16.08
C MET A 160 2.60 -8.94 -15.96
N ARG A 161 3.06 -9.90 -16.78
CA ARG A 161 2.63 -11.30 -16.65
C ARG A 161 3.09 -11.94 -15.34
N ARG A 162 4.30 -11.60 -14.87
CA ARG A 162 4.86 -12.11 -13.60
C ARG A 162 4.35 -11.39 -12.38
N ALA A 163 4.14 -10.08 -12.50
CA ALA A 163 3.82 -9.19 -11.41
C ALA A 163 2.41 -8.59 -11.55
N GLY A 164 1.43 -9.38 -12.03
CA GLY A 164 0.06 -8.91 -12.25
C GLY A 164 -0.61 -8.27 -11.02
N PHE A 165 -0.09 -8.54 -9.83
CA PHE A 165 -0.54 -7.91 -8.59
C PHE A 165 -0.35 -6.37 -8.58
N VAL A 166 0.59 -5.81 -9.37
CA VAL A 166 0.83 -4.35 -9.44
C VAL A 166 -0.29 -3.59 -10.17
N ASN A 167 -1.21 -4.28 -10.84
CA ASN A 167 -2.33 -3.67 -11.55
C ASN A 167 -3.27 -2.89 -10.64
N HIS A 168 -3.37 -3.31 -9.36
CA HIS A 168 -4.21 -2.65 -8.37
C HIS A 168 -3.43 -2.31 -7.10
N ASP A 169 -3.84 -1.23 -6.45
CA ASP A 169 -3.20 -0.73 -5.24
C ASP A 169 -3.58 -1.54 -4.01
N LEU A 170 -4.75 -2.17 -4.05
CA LEU A 170 -5.25 -3.07 -3.02
C LEU A 170 -5.92 -4.28 -3.65
N TRP A 171 -5.68 -5.45 -3.03
CA TRP A 171 -6.44 -6.67 -3.28
C TRP A 171 -6.95 -7.20 -1.95
N VAL A 172 -8.12 -7.80 -1.98
CA VAL A 172 -8.72 -8.46 -0.82
C VAL A 172 -9.06 -9.88 -1.20
N THR A 173 -8.58 -10.84 -0.42
CA THR A 173 -8.90 -12.26 -0.58
C THR A 173 -9.41 -12.84 0.72
N ALA A 174 -10.16 -13.93 0.66
CA ALA A 174 -10.33 -14.79 1.81
C ALA A 174 -8.98 -15.43 2.15
N TYR A 175 -8.77 -15.76 3.42
CA TYR A 175 -7.55 -16.43 3.86
C TYR A 175 -7.39 -17.79 3.17
N ASP A 176 -6.15 -18.07 2.74
CA ASP A 176 -5.71 -19.37 2.28
C ASP A 176 -4.23 -19.54 2.67
N SER A 177 -3.92 -20.64 3.35
CA SER A 177 -2.57 -20.94 3.82
C SER A 177 -1.54 -21.16 2.70
N ASN A 178 -1.99 -21.40 1.46
CA ASN A 178 -1.14 -21.55 0.27
C ASN A 178 -0.93 -20.25 -0.49
N GLN A 179 -1.70 -19.20 -0.19
CA GLN A 179 -1.60 -17.88 -0.82
C GLN A 179 -0.69 -16.97 0.02
N LEU A 180 0.63 -17.12 -0.15
CA LEU A 180 1.62 -16.41 0.67
C LEU A 180 2.31 -15.24 -0.05
N HIS A 181 2.37 -15.26 -1.38
CA HIS A 181 3.12 -14.29 -2.18
C HIS A 181 2.27 -13.76 -3.33
N ALA A 182 2.11 -12.46 -3.44
CA ALA A 182 1.24 -11.80 -4.43
C ALA A 182 1.42 -12.28 -5.89
N PRO A 183 2.64 -12.58 -6.39
CA PRO A 183 2.85 -13.12 -7.74
C PRO A 183 2.65 -14.64 -7.83
N GLY A 184 2.17 -15.31 -6.78
CA GLY A 184 1.99 -16.75 -6.75
C GLY A 184 3.11 -17.52 -6.03
N GLN A 185 3.03 -18.84 -6.05
CA GLN A 185 3.94 -19.72 -5.31
C GLN A 185 5.42 -19.57 -5.72
N TYR A 186 5.68 -19.35 -7.02
CA TYR A 186 7.02 -19.23 -7.56
C TYR A 186 7.33 -17.76 -7.90
N VAL A 187 7.79 -17.00 -6.92
CA VAL A 187 8.03 -15.54 -7.05
C VAL A 187 9.18 -15.17 -7.97
N SER A 188 10.10 -16.09 -8.23
CA SER A 188 11.23 -15.89 -9.13
C SER A 188 11.29 -16.97 -10.20
N GLN A 189 11.85 -16.67 -11.38
CA GLN A 189 12.09 -17.60 -12.46
C GLN A 189 10.81 -18.29 -13.03
N ASN A 190 9.66 -17.57 -12.99
CA ASN A 190 8.45 -18.03 -13.67
C ASN A 190 8.05 -17.04 -14.79
N GLU A 191 7.32 -17.54 -15.78
CA GLU A 191 6.85 -16.75 -16.93
C GLU A 191 5.56 -15.99 -16.66
N GLY A 192 5.05 -16.06 -15.47
CA GLY A 192 3.74 -15.67 -15.02
C GLY A 192 3.01 -16.89 -14.47
N GLY A 193 2.09 -16.72 -13.59
CA GLY A 193 1.40 -17.83 -12.95
C GLY A 193 0.32 -17.39 -12.01
N PRO A 194 -0.31 -18.35 -11.34
CA PRO A 194 -1.40 -18.07 -10.42
C PRO A 194 -0.91 -17.22 -9.26
N GLY A 195 -1.32 -15.97 -9.25
CA GLY A 195 -1.13 -14.99 -8.19
C GLY A 195 -2.44 -14.28 -7.93
N LEU A 196 -2.40 -13.09 -7.35
CA LEU A 196 -3.61 -12.34 -6.98
C LEU A 196 -4.65 -12.21 -8.10
N PRO A 197 -4.27 -11.90 -9.36
CA PRO A 197 -5.26 -11.78 -10.44
C PRO A 197 -6.06 -13.07 -10.70
N GLU A 198 -5.43 -14.24 -10.56
CA GLU A 198 -6.06 -15.54 -10.75
C GLU A 198 -6.81 -15.98 -9.47
N TRP A 199 -6.24 -15.75 -8.29
CA TRP A 199 -6.85 -16.17 -7.02
C TRP A 199 -8.22 -15.56 -6.80
N ILE A 200 -8.39 -14.27 -7.12
CA ILE A 200 -9.69 -13.61 -6.99
C ILE A 200 -10.78 -14.19 -7.91
N GLN A 201 -10.40 -14.98 -8.93
CA GLN A 201 -11.39 -15.62 -9.83
C GLN A 201 -12.19 -16.72 -9.12
N GLU A 202 -11.72 -17.23 -7.98
CA GLU A 202 -12.52 -18.12 -7.13
C GLU A 202 -13.74 -17.42 -6.56
N ASN A 203 -13.68 -16.09 -6.48
CA ASN A 203 -14.76 -15.20 -6.08
C ASN A 203 -15.41 -15.58 -4.74
N ARG A 204 -14.60 -15.96 -3.77
CA ARG A 204 -15.04 -16.30 -2.41
C ARG A 204 -15.70 -15.09 -1.73
N PRO A 205 -16.68 -15.31 -0.83
CA PRO A 205 -17.29 -14.22 -0.07
C PRO A 205 -16.28 -13.58 0.89
N LEU A 206 -16.42 -12.26 1.13
CA LEU A 206 -15.52 -11.46 1.98
C LEU A 206 -16.28 -10.70 3.11
N ILE A 207 -17.52 -11.10 3.38
CA ILE A 207 -18.30 -10.51 4.48
C ILE A 207 -18.23 -11.44 5.68
N ASP A 208 -17.80 -10.92 6.83
CA ASP A 208 -17.63 -11.66 8.08
C ASP A 208 -16.82 -12.96 7.84
N THR A 209 -15.64 -12.77 7.28
CA THR A 209 -14.75 -13.84 6.81
C THR A 209 -13.33 -13.54 7.25
N ASP A 210 -12.52 -14.58 7.42
CA ASP A 210 -11.07 -14.43 7.58
C ASP A 210 -10.47 -13.84 6.30
N VAL A 211 -10.08 -12.55 6.35
CA VAL A 211 -9.66 -11.76 5.19
C VAL A 211 -8.19 -11.42 5.22
N VAL A 212 -7.58 -11.44 4.03
CA VAL A 212 -6.21 -10.96 3.80
C VAL A 212 -6.24 -9.75 2.89
N ILE A 213 -5.57 -8.69 3.35
CA ILE A 213 -5.35 -7.47 2.57
C ILE A 213 -3.96 -7.53 1.94
N TRP A 214 -3.89 -7.24 0.65
CA TRP A 214 -2.65 -7.14 -0.10
C TRP A 214 -2.51 -5.72 -0.61
N HIS A 215 -1.66 -4.92 0.04
CA HIS A 215 -1.45 -3.54 -0.35
C HIS A 215 -0.17 -3.40 -1.17
N THR A 216 -0.31 -2.88 -2.40
CA THR A 216 0.80 -2.64 -3.33
C THR A 216 1.23 -1.19 -3.25
N ILE A 217 2.52 -0.96 -3.11
CA ILE A 217 3.14 0.36 -3.14
C ILE A 217 4.19 0.37 -4.25
N GLY A 218 4.10 1.34 -5.16
CA GLY A 218 5.03 1.55 -6.26
C GLY A 218 5.82 2.85 -6.11
N VAL A 219 7.06 2.84 -6.55
CA VAL A 219 7.95 4.00 -6.61
C VAL A 219 8.58 4.08 -7.98
N LEU A 220 8.48 5.23 -8.65
CA LEU A 220 9.24 5.53 -9.86
C LEU A 220 10.50 6.28 -9.48
N HIS A 221 11.65 5.73 -9.85
CA HIS A 221 12.92 6.40 -9.66
C HIS A 221 13.39 7.03 -10.98
N LEU A 222 13.46 8.35 -10.97
CA LEU A 222 14.03 9.19 -12.03
C LEU A 222 15.40 9.67 -11.55
N PRO A 223 16.50 9.03 -11.98
CA PRO A 223 17.84 9.32 -11.46
C PRO A 223 18.29 10.76 -11.70
N ARG A 224 19.04 11.30 -10.75
CA ARG A 224 19.67 12.62 -10.77
C ARG A 224 21.13 12.52 -10.29
N PRO A 225 21.99 13.51 -10.57
CA PRO A 225 23.41 13.46 -10.13
C PRO A 225 23.58 13.28 -8.62
N GLU A 226 22.65 13.79 -7.80
CA GLU A 226 22.69 13.69 -6.33
C GLU A 226 22.47 12.25 -5.83
N ASP A 227 21.98 11.36 -6.68
CA ASP A 227 21.75 9.95 -6.34
C ASP A 227 23.01 9.09 -6.55
N PHE A 228 24.10 9.66 -7.05
CA PHE A 228 25.37 8.95 -7.29
C PHE A 228 26.47 9.43 -6.34
N PRO A 229 27.34 8.54 -5.79
CA PRO A 229 27.40 7.09 -6.02
C PRO A 229 26.42 6.26 -5.16
N VAL A 230 25.87 6.82 -4.10
CA VAL A 230 24.89 6.18 -3.22
C VAL A 230 23.70 7.10 -3.06
N MET A 231 22.52 6.56 -3.34
CA MET A 231 21.26 7.29 -3.35
C MET A 231 20.87 7.77 -1.94
N PRO A 232 20.49 9.05 -1.76
CA PRO A 232 19.71 9.47 -0.58
C PRO A 232 18.48 8.59 -0.41
N VAL A 233 18.05 8.40 0.85
CA VAL A 233 16.93 7.51 1.15
C VAL A 233 15.62 8.08 0.61
N GLU A 234 14.89 7.28 -0.18
CA GLU A 234 13.50 7.49 -0.53
C GLU A 234 12.60 6.74 0.45
N TYR A 235 11.45 7.34 0.78
CA TYR A 235 10.52 6.84 1.79
C TYR A 235 9.14 6.62 1.18
N VAL A 236 8.59 5.43 1.40
CA VAL A 236 7.21 5.10 1.04
C VAL A 236 6.58 4.22 2.10
N GLY A 237 5.27 4.29 2.26
CA GLY A 237 4.61 3.49 3.29
C GLY A 237 3.12 3.79 3.39
N PHE A 238 2.50 3.23 4.41
CA PHE A 238 1.10 3.42 4.76
C PHE A 238 0.91 3.36 6.28
N THR A 239 -0.29 3.74 6.75
CA THR A 239 -0.63 3.61 8.16
C THR A 239 -1.93 2.83 8.34
N LEU A 240 -1.97 2.02 9.40
CA LEU A 240 -3.18 1.43 9.94
C LEU A 240 -3.54 2.19 11.22
N LYS A 241 -4.74 2.77 11.28
CA LYS A 241 -5.20 3.52 12.45
C LYS A 241 -6.42 2.85 13.06
N PRO A 242 -6.47 2.68 14.40
CA PRO A 242 -7.65 2.12 15.05
C PRO A 242 -8.91 2.94 14.74
N ILE A 243 -10.01 2.26 14.57
CA ILE A 243 -11.34 2.84 14.44
C ILE A 243 -12.33 2.00 15.26
N GLY A 244 -13.12 2.62 16.11
CA GLY A 244 -14.11 1.95 16.94
C GLY A 244 -13.57 1.07 18.07
N PHE A 245 -12.25 0.90 18.23
CA PHE A 245 -11.67 0.18 19.39
C PHE A 245 -11.80 0.96 20.70
N PHE A 246 -11.73 2.28 20.63
CA PHE A 246 -11.67 3.15 21.79
C PHE A 246 -12.86 4.09 21.83
N GLU A 247 -13.32 4.40 23.03
CA GLU A 247 -14.38 5.41 23.29
C GLU A 247 -13.87 6.85 23.13
N ARG A 248 -12.56 7.04 23.28
CA ARG A 248 -11.86 8.33 23.21
C ARG A 248 -10.37 8.11 22.87
N ASN A 249 -9.63 9.19 22.73
CA ASN A 249 -8.19 9.10 22.48
C ASN A 249 -7.50 8.26 23.60
N PRO A 250 -6.89 7.10 23.27
CA PRO A 250 -6.28 6.20 24.24
C PRO A 250 -5.01 6.78 24.89
N THR A 251 -4.44 7.86 24.35
CA THR A 251 -3.21 8.47 24.88
C THR A 251 -3.47 9.60 25.86
N ILE A 252 -4.72 9.95 26.13
CA ILE A 252 -5.07 11.10 26.99
C ILE A 252 -4.65 10.90 28.45
N ASP A 253 -4.54 9.65 28.89
CA ASP A 253 -4.19 9.29 30.27
C ASP A 253 -2.69 8.99 30.44
N LEU A 254 -1.88 9.17 29.40
CA LEU A 254 -0.43 9.00 29.48
C LEU A 254 0.21 10.17 30.23
N ALA A 255 1.17 9.85 31.10
CA ALA A 255 1.96 10.88 31.76
C ALA A 255 2.73 11.71 30.71
N PRO A 256 2.83 13.03 30.89
CA PRO A 256 3.65 13.86 30.00
C PRO A 256 5.11 13.35 30.01
N PRO A 257 5.83 13.45 28.86
CA PRO A 257 7.22 13.03 28.80
C PRO A 257 8.04 13.86 29.81
N ILE A 258 8.90 13.19 30.59
CA ILE A 258 9.85 13.87 31.45
C ILE A 258 10.95 14.41 30.52
N CYS A 259 10.93 15.72 30.26
CA CYS A 259 12.04 16.38 29.59
C CYS A 259 13.21 16.41 30.56
N HIS A 260 14.22 15.60 30.37
CA HIS A 260 15.52 15.82 30.96
C HIS A 260 16.16 16.98 30.20
N ILE A 261 16.20 18.15 30.87
CA ILE A 261 16.94 19.35 30.41
C ILE A 261 18.42 19.15 30.70
#